data_d40257384bac60cc7388ebbab64bae5c
#
_entry.id   d40257384bac60cc7388ebbab64bae5c
#
_cell.length_a   1.000
_cell.length_b   1.000
_cell.length_c   1.000
_cell.angle_alpha   90.00
_cell.angle_beta   90.00
_cell.angle_gamma   90.00
#
_symmetry.space_group_name_H-M   'P 1'
#
loop_
_entity.id
_entity.type
_entity.pdbx_description
1 polymer ?
#
loop_
_entity_poly.entity_id
_entity_poly.type
_entity_poly.pdbx_seq_one_letter_code
_entity_poly.pdbx_strand_id
1 'polypeptide(L)'
;MEFIELYLSRKEHHLKHSLPWYLRSKISLKPKIQTAVWKLFEVNLLDIPELKRVERREFDMHLTWSDGTEHEITYDDLRHACPCANCSPQRNEDSTSTALRRIVERLPKEKPSVRKVGNYALSFEWTSGCSSGIHRFERLWRLGEKQDPDNGKAYVHGAW
;
A
#
# COMPACT_ATOMS: atom_id res chain seq x y z
N MET A 1 9.46 23.62 -25.44
CA MET A 1 9.46 24.06 -24.02
C MET A 1 8.05 24.33 -23.46
N GLU A 2 7.06 24.61 -24.27
CA GLU A 2 5.66 24.90 -23.84
C GLU A 2 4.86 23.72 -23.28
N PHE A 3 5.17 22.48 -23.68
CA PHE A 3 4.42 21.30 -23.20
C PHE A 3 4.69 20.94 -21.73
N ILE A 4 5.83 21.33 -21.18
CA ILE A 4 6.19 21.03 -19.78
C ILE A 4 5.46 21.98 -18.82
N GLU A 5 5.26 23.24 -19.21
CA GLU A 5 4.54 24.21 -18.36
C GLU A 5 3.04 23.88 -18.22
N LEU A 6 2.40 23.39 -19.27
CA LEU A 6 1.00 22.95 -19.22
C LEU A 6 0.77 21.71 -18.35
N TYR A 7 1.75 20.80 -18.31
CA TYR A 7 1.67 19.61 -17.47
C TYR A 7 1.87 19.92 -15.98
N LEU A 8 2.75 20.87 -15.68
CA LEU A 8 3.00 21.33 -14.31
C LEU A 8 1.82 22.12 -13.74
N SER A 9 1.18 22.99 -14.54
CA SER A 9 0.02 23.77 -14.16
C SER A 9 -1.19 22.90 -13.80
N ARG A 10 -1.39 21.77 -14.49
CA ARG A 10 -2.49 20.83 -14.19
C ARG A 10 -2.31 20.07 -12.88
N LYS A 11 -1.08 19.74 -12.50
CA LYS A 11 -0.77 19.10 -11.22
C LYS A 11 -0.89 20.06 -10.03
N GLU A 12 -0.53 21.32 -10.20
CA GLU A 12 -0.69 22.33 -9.14
C GLU A 12 -2.15 22.53 -8.72
N HIS A 13 -3.08 22.45 -9.68
CA HIS A 13 -4.50 22.63 -9.39
C HIS A 13 -5.08 21.49 -8.53
N HIS A 14 -4.57 20.26 -8.73
CA HIS A 14 -5.05 19.08 -7.97
C HIS A 14 -4.53 19.05 -6.53
N LEU A 15 -3.31 19.54 -6.29
CA LEU A 15 -2.69 19.57 -4.96
C LEU A 15 -3.19 20.69 -4.06
N LYS A 16 -3.59 21.83 -4.64
CA LYS A 16 -4.18 22.94 -3.85
C LYS A 16 -5.52 22.55 -3.20
N HIS A 17 -6.24 21.59 -3.76
CA HIS A 17 -7.51 21.13 -3.20
C HIS A 17 -7.39 20.07 -2.08
N SER A 18 -6.25 19.41 -1.95
CA SER A 18 -6.01 18.39 -0.93
C SER A 18 -5.37 18.91 0.37
N LEU A 19 -4.92 20.17 0.39
CA LEU A 19 -4.33 20.78 1.59
C LEU A 19 -5.37 21.46 2.47
N PRO A 20 -5.25 21.33 3.81
CA PRO A 20 -6.09 22.06 4.76
C PRO A 20 -6.04 23.57 4.50
N TRP A 21 -7.19 24.25 4.63
CA TRP A 21 -7.37 25.67 4.31
C TRP A 21 -6.40 26.62 5.00
N TYR A 22 -5.93 26.28 6.21
CA TYR A 22 -4.98 27.09 7.00
C TYR A 22 -3.54 27.06 6.44
N LEU A 23 -3.18 26.07 5.63
CA LEU A 23 -1.87 26.00 4.96
C LEU A 23 -1.85 26.70 3.61
N ARG A 24 -3.02 26.95 3.01
CA ARG A 24 -3.12 27.59 1.69
C ARG A 24 -2.63 29.04 1.67
N SER A 25 -2.73 29.76 2.79
CA SER A 25 -2.40 31.18 2.88
C SER A 25 -0.95 31.48 3.27
N LYS A 26 -0.15 30.47 3.66
CA LYS A 26 1.22 30.67 4.16
C LYS A 26 2.33 30.18 3.22
N ILE A 27 2.00 29.56 2.08
CA ILE A 27 3.00 29.04 1.15
C ILE A 27 3.21 30.04 0.00
N SER A 28 3.84 31.18 0.34
CA SER A 28 4.50 32.03 -0.67
C SER A 28 6.01 31.76 -0.57
N LEU A 29 6.45 30.60 -1.03
CA LEU A 29 7.86 30.23 -1.09
C LEU A 29 8.45 30.73 -2.42
N LYS A 30 9.67 31.30 -2.35
CA LYS A 30 10.39 31.72 -3.54
C LYS A 30 10.64 30.52 -4.48
N PRO A 31 10.63 30.69 -5.82
CA PRO A 31 10.64 29.57 -6.78
C PRO A 31 11.82 28.60 -6.66
N LYS A 32 12.97 29.03 -6.13
CA LYS A 32 14.13 28.15 -5.87
C LYS A 32 13.97 27.21 -4.70
N ILE A 33 13.09 27.52 -3.75
CA ILE A 33 12.83 26.66 -2.58
C ILE A 33 11.71 25.66 -2.91
N GLN A 34 10.78 26.03 -3.78
CA GLN A 34 9.75 25.15 -4.29
C GLN A 34 10.34 23.90 -4.97
N THR A 35 11.34 24.06 -5.85
CA THR A 35 11.98 22.93 -6.54
C THR A 35 12.75 22.00 -5.62
N ALA A 36 13.32 22.48 -4.52
CA ALA A 36 14.02 21.64 -3.53
C ALA A 36 13.04 20.86 -2.65
N VAL A 37 11.94 21.50 -2.24
CA VAL A 37 10.88 20.85 -1.44
C VAL A 37 10.13 19.80 -2.26
N TRP A 38 9.90 20.06 -3.56
CA TRP A 38 9.28 19.09 -4.46
C TRP A 38 10.15 17.85 -4.71
N LYS A 39 11.47 18.00 -4.78
CA LYS A 39 12.41 16.88 -4.88
C LYS A 39 12.44 16.01 -3.62
N LEU A 40 12.17 16.58 -2.44
CA LEU A 40 12.03 15.84 -1.19
C LEU A 40 10.66 15.16 -1.04
N PHE A 41 9.63 15.61 -1.79
CA PHE A 41 8.29 15.04 -1.79
C PHE A 41 8.01 14.09 -2.98
N GLU A 42 8.85 14.11 -4.01
CA GLU A 42 8.96 13.00 -4.98
C GLU A 42 9.72 11.83 -4.34
N VAL A 43 9.20 11.30 -3.26
CA VAL A 43 9.48 9.91 -2.90
C VAL A 43 8.91 9.10 -4.07
N ASN A 44 9.80 8.69 -4.96
CA ASN A 44 9.48 7.91 -6.12
C ASN A 44 8.58 6.74 -5.69
N LEU A 45 7.32 6.82 -6.09
CA LEU A 45 6.30 5.76 -5.88
C LEU A 45 6.69 4.45 -6.60
N LEU A 46 7.87 4.40 -7.22
CA LEU A 46 8.35 3.31 -8.08
C LEU A 46 9.63 2.63 -7.57
N ASP A 47 10.31 3.15 -6.55
CA ASP A 47 11.53 2.54 -5.99
C ASP A 47 11.26 1.93 -4.60
N ILE A 48 10.37 0.93 -4.57
CA ILE A 48 10.29 0.08 -3.39
C ILE A 48 11.54 -0.78 -3.36
N PRO A 49 12.25 -0.82 -2.22
CA PRO A 49 13.41 -1.68 -2.08
C PRO A 49 13.09 -3.13 -2.39
N GLU A 50 14.05 -3.86 -2.89
CA GLU A 50 13.89 -5.28 -3.19
C GLU A 50 13.68 -6.08 -1.91
N LEU A 51 12.70 -6.98 -1.90
CA LEU A 51 12.49 -7.90 -0.79
C LEU A 51 13.62 -8.93 -0.74
N LYS A 52 14.43 -8.91 0.33
CA LYS A 52 15.58 -9.79 0.51
C LYS A 52 15.26 -11.04 1.32
N ARG A 53 14.47 -10.89 2.39
CA ARG A 53 14.16 -11.98 3.31
C ARG A 53 12.72 -11.95 3.74
N VAL A 54 12.14 -13.16 3.87
CA VAL A 54 10.82 -13.41 4.45
C VAL A 54 10.99 -14.42 5.56
N GLU A 55 10.64 -14.03 6.77
CA GLU A 55 10.64 -14.91 7.93
C GLU A 55 9.21 -15.04 8.46
N ARG A 56 8.73 -16.28 8.53
CA ARG A 56 7.39 -16.60 9.06
C ARG A 56 7.53 -16.91 10.54
N ARG A 57 7.06 -16.02 11.40
CA ARG A 57 6.97 -16.22 12.84
C ARG A 57 5.63 -16.89 13.21
N GLU A 58 5.34 -17.00 14.47
CA GLU A 58 4.13 -17.69 14.92
C GLU A 58 2.84 -16.94 14.56
N PHE A 59 2.83 -15.61 14.74
CA PHE A 59 1.63 -14.77 14.54
C PHE A 59 1.80 -13.68 13.48
N ASP A 60 3.01 -13.52 12.97
CA ASP A 60 3.37 -12.47 12.03
C ASP A 60 4.38 -12.95 10.99
N MET A 61 4.57 -12.11 10.01
CA MET A 61 5.61 -12.24 9.00
C MET A 61 6.57 -11.07 9.12
N HIS A 62 7.85 -11.38 9.22
CA HIS A 62 8.93 -10.39 9.21
C HIS A 62 9.55 -10.31 7.82
N LEU A 63 9.64 -9.10 7.27
CA LEU A 63 10.19 -8.79 5.96
C LEU A 63 11.42 -7.93 6.11
N THR A 64 12.52 -8.30 5.44
CA THR A 64 13.74 -7.47 5.36
C THR A 64 13.96 -7.04 3.92
N TRP A 65 14.18 -5.76 3.71
CA TRP A 65 14.35 -5.14 2.40
C TRP A 65 15.81 -4.80 2.10
N SER A 66 16.12 -4.46 0.86
CA SER A 66 17.49 -4.23 0.40
C SER A 66 18.13 -2.96 0.97
N ASP A 67 17.35 -2.01 1.41
CA ASP A 67 17.80 -0.78 2.09
C ASP A 67 18.01 -0.94 3.60
N GLY A 68 17.75 -2.15 4.13
CA GLY A 68 17.85 -2.47 5.55
C GLY A 68 16.56 -2.21 6.33
N THR A 69 15.50 -1.72 5.70
CA THR A 69 14.19 -1.58 6.35
C THR A 69 13.62 -2.94 6.72
N GLU A 70 13.00 -3.02 7.88
CA GLU A 70 12.34 -4.22 8.38
C GLU A 70 10.88 -3.93 8.70
N HIS A 71 10.00 -4.82 8.28
CA HIS A 71 8.56 -4.72 8.56
C HIS A 71 8.05 -5.98 9.25
N GLU A 72 7.18 -5.78 10.23
CA GLU A 72 6.36 -6.82 10.84
C GLU A 72 4.91 -6.66 10.40
N ILE A 73 4.34 -7.71 9.81
CA ILE A 73 2.96 -7.72 9.34
C ILE A 73 2.25 -8.92 9.96
N THR A 74 1.20 -8.65 10.74
CA THR A 74 0.41 -9.72 11.35
C THR A 74 -0.32 -10.54 10.27
N TYR A 75 -0.57 -11.81 10.52
CA TYR A 75 -1.34 -12.63 9.59
C TYR A 75 -2.78 -12.15 9.45
N ASP A 76 -3.35 -11.55 10.48
CA ASP A 76 -4.68 -10.94 10.40
C ASP A 76 -4.70 -9.74 9.45
N ASP A 77 -3.67 -8.89 9.48
CA ASP A 77 -3.55 -7.78 8.54
C ASP A 77 -3.36 -8.26 7.10
N LEU A 78 -2.54 -9.30 6.88
CA LEU A 78 -2.38 -9.92 5.57
C LEU A 78 -3.70 -10.49 5.04
N ARG A 79 -4.46 -11.21 5.88
CA ARG A 79 -5.77 -11.78 5.51
C ARG A 79 -6.78 -10.68 5.21
N HIS A 80 -6.87 -9.66 6.07
CA HIS A 80 -7.75 -8.52 5.85
C HIS A 80 -7.38 -7.76 4.56
N ALA A 81 -6.09 -7.57 4.29
CA ALA A 81 -5.58 -6.90 3.10
C ALA A 81 -5.55 -7.78 1.83
N CYS A 82 -6.18 -8.95 1.84
CA CYS A 82 -6.18 -9.85 0.69
C CYS A 82 -6.65 -9.15 -0.60
N PRO A 83 -5.85 -9.15 -1.70
CA PRO A 83 -6.16 -8.41 -2.92
C PRO A 83 -7.07 -9.15 -3.91
N CYS A 84 -7.61 -10.30 -3.54
CA CYS A 84 -8.46 -11.08 -4.45
C CYS A 84 -9.79 -10.40 -4.73
N ALA A 85 -10.44 -10.80 -5.82
CA ALA A 85 -11.72 -10.26 -6.28
C ALA A 85 -12.88 -10.41 -5.26
N ASN A 86 -12.77 -11.33 -4.32
CA ASN A 86 -13.79 -11.51 -3.28
C ASN A 86 -13.57 -10.60 -2.06
N CYS A 87 -12.30 -10.44 -1.62
CA CYS A 87 -11.99 -9.70 -0.40
C CYS A 87 -11.79 -8.20 -0.67
N SER A 88 -11.21 -7.84 -1.81
CA SER A 88 -10.90 -6.46 -2.13
C SER A 88 -12.13 -5.53 -2.15
N PRO A 89 -13.27 -5.90 -2.77
CA PRO A 89 -14.46 -5.06 -2.75
C PRO A 89 -15.01 -4.80 -1.35
N GLN A 90 -14.85 -5.78 -0.44
CA GLN A 90 -15.35 -5.67 0.94
C GLN A 90 -14.57 -4.63 1.77
N ARG A 91 -13.38 -4.22 1.35
CA ARG A 91 -12.60 -3.17 2.00
C ARG A 91 -12.91 -1.76 1.51
N ASN A 92 -13.60 -1.62 0.39
CA ASN A 92 -13.89 -0.33 -0.20
C ASN A 92 -14.91 0.50 0.60
N GLU A 93 -15.67 -0.14 1.47
CA GLU A 93 -16.70 0.47 2.29
C GLU A 93 -16.46 0.15 3.76
N ASP A 94 -16.53 1.13 4.64
CA ASP A 94 -16.17 1.00 6.06
C ASP A 94 -16.95 -0.09 6.79
N SER A 95 -18.26 -0.20 6.50
CA SER A 95 -19.14 -1.18 7.12
C SER A 95 -18.74 -2.62 6.78
N THR A 96 -18.47 -2.90 5.50
CA THR A 96 -18.07 -4.22 5.01
C THR A 96 -16.63 -4.54 5.37
N SER A 97 -15.74 -3.54 5.38
CA SER A 97 -14.36 -3.67 5.83
C SER A 97 -14.29 -4.06 7.31
N THR A 98 -15.11 -3.43 8.15
CA THR A 98 -15.24 -3.78 9.57
C THR A 98 -15.78 -5.21 9.76
N ALA A 99 -16.77 -5.62 8.96
CA ALA A 99 -17.30 -6.98 9.00
C ALA A 99 -16.24 -8.02 8.57
N LEU A 100 -15.49 -7.73 7.50
CA LEU A 100 -14.39 -8.57 7.05
C LEU A 100 -13.30 -8.70 8.13
N ARG A 101 -12.93 -7.62 8.81
CA ARG A 101 -11.97 -7.65 9.93
C ARG A 101 -12.43 -8.58 11.03
N ARG A 102 -13.68 -8.51 11.45
CA ARG A 102 -14.25 -9.39 12.47
C ARG A 102 -14.27 -10.86 12.05
N ILE A 103 -14.47 -11.15 10.76
CA ILE A 103 -14.40 -12.52 10.22
C ILE A 103 -12.96 -13.03 10.32
N VAL A 104 -11.98 -12.24 9.88
CA VAL A 104 -10.56 -12.58 9.92
C VAL A 104 -10.09 -12.86 11.35
N GLU A 105 -10.47 -12.03 12.32
CA GLU A 105 -10.11 -12.17 13.74
C GLU A 105 -10.63 -13.47 14.38
N ARG A 106 -11.72 -14.03 13.83
CA ARG A 106 -12.30 -15.31 14.29
C ARG A 106 -11.65 -16.52 13.64
N LEU A 107 -10.88 -16.37 12.58
CA LEU A 107 -10.18 -17.47 11.94
C LEU A 107 -9.09 -18.02 12.86
N PRO A 108 -8.76 -19.32 12.74
CA PRO A 108 -7.64 -19.90 13.47
C PRO A 108 -6.34 -19.12 13.20
N LYS A 109 -5.58 -18.87 14.26
CA LYS A 109 -4.26 -18.27 14.15
C LYS A 109 -3.29 -19.35 13.67
N GLU A 110 -2.94 -19.30 12.41
CA GLU A 110 -2.12 -20.28 11.76
C GLU A 110 -1.02 -19.65 10.92
N LYS A 111 0.06 -20.36 10.77
CA LYS A 111 1.22 -19.96 9.96
C LYS A 111 0.99 -20.39 8.52
N PRO A 112 0.85 -19.44 7.56
CA PRO A 112 0.56 -19.81 6.16
C PRO A 112 1.76 -20.44 5.47
N SER A 113 1.50 -21.25 4.44
CA SER A 113 2.49 -21.52 3.41
C SER A 113 2.72 -20.26 2.57
N VAL A 114 3.97 -19.94 2.26
CA VAL A 114 4.33 -18.76 1.47
C VAL A 114 5.06 -19.19 0.20
N ARG A 115 4.60 -18.71 -0.94
CA ARG A 115 5.21 -18.98 -2.24
C ARG A 115 5.49 -17.67 -2.97
N LYS A 116 6.70 -17.56 -3.54
CA LYS A 116 7.06 -16.44 -4.40
C LYS A 116 6.35 -16.55 -5.75
N VAL A 117 5.75 -15.45 -6.21
CA VAL A 117 5.08 -15.33 -7.51
C VAL A 117 5.91 -14.40 -8.37
N GLY A 118 6.62 -14.96 -9.34
CA GLY A 118 7.59 -14.20 -10.13
C GLY A 118 8.60 -13.45 -9.27
N ASN A 119 8.95 -12.23 -9.69
CA ASN A 119 9.86 -11.34 -8.95
C ASN A 119 9.14 -10.15 -8.31
N TYR A 120 7.80 -10.22 -8.17
CA TYR A 120 7.00 -9.05 -7.81
C TYR A 120 6.00 -9.27 -6.68
N ALA A 121 5.75 -10.53 -6.25
CA ALA A 121 4.69 -10.83 -5.29
C ALA A 121 4.94 -12.08 -4.45
N LEU A 122 4.17 -12.21 -3.36
CA LEU A 122 3.99 -13.44 -2.57
C LEU A 122 2.54 -13.88 -2.63
N SER A 123 2.31 -15.19 -2.64
CA SER A 123 1.01 -15.80 -2.36
C SER A 123 1.06 -16.51 -1.00
N PHE A 124 -0.05 -16.43 -0.28
CA PHE A 124 -0.22 -17.05 1.03
C PHE A 124 -1.31 -18.09 0.94
N GLU A 125 -1.02 -19.30 1.41
CA GLU A 125 -1.96 -20.41 1.45
C GLU A 125 -2.26 -20.73 2.91
N TRP A 126 -3.55 -20.66 3.26
CA TRP A 126 -4.09 -20.86 4.58
C TRP A 126 -4.91 -22.16 4.59
N THR A 127 -5.00 -22.83 5.73
CA THR A 127 -5.89 -23.99 5.88
C THR A 127 -7.36 -23.57 5.96
N SER A 128 -7.62 -22.32 6.34
CA SER A 128 -8.96 -21.74 6.45
C SER A 128 -9.00 -20.30 5.90
N GLY A 129 -10.15 -19.88 5.40
CA GLY A 129 -10.34 -18.55 4.84
C GLY A 129 -9.84 -18.42 3.40
N CYS A 130 -9.56 -17.20 2.97
CA CYS A 130 -9.19 -16.91 1.58
C CYS A 130 -7.69 -17.09 1.33
N SER A 131 -7.32 -17.92 0.36
CA SER A 131 -5.95 -18.14 -0.10
C SER A 131 -5.69 -17.68 -1.54
N SER A 132 -6.63 -16.94 -2.14
CA SER A 132 -6.54 -16.53 -3.56
C SER A 132 -5.75 -15.25 -3.81
N GLY A 133 -5.27 -14.58 -2.75
CA GLY A 133 -4.61 -13.29 -2.87
C GLY A 133 -3.15 -13.39 -3.31
N ILE A 134 -2.77 -12.61 -4.32
CA ILE A 134 -1.38 -12.40 -4.72
C ILE A 134 -0.96 -11.03 -4.23
N HIS A 135 -0.15 -10.99 -3.18
CA HIS A 135 0.31 -9.75 -2.55
C HIS A 135 1.57 -9.24 -3.23
N ARG A 136 1.45 -8.18 -4.03
CA ARG A 136 2.61 -7.51 -4.64
C ARG A 136 3.53 -6.95 -3.56
N PHE A 137 4.83 -6.85 -3.83
CA PHE A 137 5.79 -6.30 -2.87
C PHE A 137 5.45 -4.88 -2.46
N GLU A 138 4.93 -4.07 -3.38
CA GLU A 138 4.42 -2.73 -3.09
C GLU A 138 3.33 -2.71 -2.00
N ARG A 139 2.39 -3.65 -2.07
CA ARG A 139 1.32 -3.78 -1.06
C ARG A 139 1.85 -4.22 0.30
N LEU A 140 2.82 -5.14 0.30
CA LEU A 140 3.47 -5.61 1.52
C LEU A 140 4.28 -4.48 2.17
N TRP A 141 4.98 -3.68 1.37
CA TRP A 141 5.67 -2.48 1.84
C TRP A 141 4.71 -1.53 2.54
N ARG A 142 3.61 -1.15 1.87
CA ARG A 142 2.60 -0.25 2.43
C ARG A 142 1.96 -0.78 3.70
N LEU A 143 1.66 -2.09 3.75
CA LEU A 143 1.17 -2.74 4.97
C LEU A 143 2.17 -2.64 6.12
N GLY A 144 3.46 -2.84 5.84
CA GLY A 144 4.52 -2.66 6.81
C GLY A 144 4.58 -1.22 7.35
N GLU A 145 4.45 -0.24 6.47
CA GLU A 145 4.38 1.19 6.81
C GLU A 145 3.04 1.60 7.46
N LYS A 146 2.13 0.66 7.71
CA LYS A 146 0.77 0.92 8.24
C LYS A 146 -0.05 1.87 7.36
N GLN A 147 0.22 1.85 6.05
CA GLN A 147 -0.50 2.61 5.03
C GLN A 147 -1.55 1.74 4.35
N ASP A 148 -2.50 2.40 3.67
CA ASP A 148 -3.48 1.70 2.84
C ASP A 148 -2.79 0.91 1.72
N PRO A 149 -2.93 -0.44 1.69
CA PRO A 149 -2.29 -1.27 0.69
C PRO A 149 -2.80 -1.02 -0.74
N ASP A 150 -4.00 -0.49 -0.88
CA ASP A 150 -4.63 -0.18 -2.16
C ASP A 150 -4.36 1.25 -2.64
N ASN A 151 -3.66 2.06 -1.83
CA ASN A 151 -3.32 3.46 -2.14
C ASN A 151 -4.56 4.32 -2.46
N GLY A 152 -5.65 4.14 -1.73
CA GLY A 152 -6.90 4.83 -1.96
C GLY A 152 -7.64 4.43 -3.24
N LYS A 153 -7.20 3.37 -3.93
CA LYS A 153 -7.86 2.88 -5.14
C LYS A 153 -8.89 1.82 -4.77
N ALA A 154 -10.15 2.11 -5.06
CA ALA A 154 -11.21 1.12 -4.95
C ALA A 154 -10.98 -0.03 -5.95
N TYR A 155 -11.38 -1.24 -5.58
CA TYR A 155 -11.37 -2.37 -6.50
C TYR A 155 -12.41 -2.15 -7.61
N VAL A 156 -11.97 -2.27 -8.87
CA VAL A 156 -12.85 -2.24 -10.04
C VAL A 156 -12.75 -3.58 -10.76
N HIS A 157 -13.86 -4.30 -10.87
CA HIS A 157 -13.91 -5.58 -11.57
C HIS A 157 -13.59 -5.39 -13.05
N GLY A 158 -12.63 -6.17 -13.57
CA GLY A 158 -12.26 -6.12 -15.00
C GLY A 158 -11.35 -4.95 -15.40
N ALA A 159 -10.85 -4.14 -14.46
CA ALA A 159 -9.81 -3.16 -14.74
C ALA A 159 -8.44 -3.86 -14.76
N TRP A 160 -8.01 -4.26 -15.96
CA TRP A 160 -6.69 -4.83 -16.26
C TRP A 160 -5.86 -3.87 -17.07
#